data_e8531198c7645de3c8f0495d4a0babd2
#
_entry.id   e8531198c7645de3c8f0495d4a0babd2
#
_cell.length_a   1.000
_cell.length_b   1.000
_cell.length_c   1.000
_cell.angle_alpha   90.00
_cell.angle_beta   90.00
_cell.angle_gamma   90.00
#
_symmetry.space_group_name_H-M   'P 1'
#
loop_
_entity.id
_entity.type
_entity.pdbx_description
1 polymer ?
#
loop_
_entity_poly.entity_id
_entity_poly.type
_entity_poly.pdbx_seq_one_letter_code
_entity_poly.pdbx_strand_id
1 'polypeptide(L)'
;MLIKKPKTYDQQIAILKNKNIAIIDDVSAKTFLKQVNYYRFSGYFLPFQINGHGSLFPNITFERLQAIYEFDEQLRNLIAGVVDEIEVYFRSQLAYYHAHKYGEEGYMDACNYNNKHDHIAFTKRINSCIKENARTTVVQHHMKKYNGHFPIWVILSLIHISEPTRLQLI
;
A
#
# COMPACT_ATOMS: atom_id res chain seq x y z
N MET A 1 25.04 -1.54 17.16
CA MET A 1 23.65 -1.73 17.60
C MET A 1 23.27 -3.19 17.36
N LEU A 2 22.96 -3.95 18.40
CA LEU A 2 22.64 -5.38 18.23
C LEU A 2 21.20 -5.55 17.73
N ILE A 3 21.04 -6.34 16.67
CA ILE A 3 19.72 -6.71 16.14
C ILE A 3 18.97 -7.53 17.20
N LYS A 4 17.69 -7.23 17.41
CA LYS A 4 16.83 -7.95 18.36
C LYS A 4 16.69 -9.42 17.93
N LYS A 5 16.91 -10.34 18.87
CA LYS A 5 16.72 -11.78 18.63
C LYS A 5 15.22 -12.12 18.46
N PRO A 6 14.89 -13.14 17.64
CA PRO A 6 13.52 -13.61 17.50
C PRO A 6 12.96 -14.10 18.85
N LYS A 7 11.65 -13.96 19.05
CA LYS A 7 10.95 -14.38 20.27
C LYS A 7 9.90 -15.42 19.93
N THR A 8 9.79 -16.44 20.77
CA THR A 8 8.69 -17.42 20.68
C THR A 8 7.35 -16.75 21.01
N TYR A 9 6.24 -17.37 20.65
CA TYR A 9 4.91 -16.83 20.97
C TYR A 9 4.68 -16.70 22.49
N ASP A 10 5.20 -17.65 23.29
CA ASP A 10 5.12 -17.57 24.74
C ASP A 10 5.92 -16.39 25.31
N GLN A 11 7.09 -16.13 24.73
CA GLN A 11 7.89 -14.95 25.07
C GLN A 11 7.20 -13.64 24.64
N GLN A 12 6.48 -13.64 23.51
CA GLN A 12 5.70 -12.49 23.07
C GLN A 12 4.54 -12.21 24.03
N ILE A 13 3.82 -13.24 24.47
CA ILE A 13 2.78 -13.13 25.50
C ILE A 13 3.36 -12.56 26.81
N ALA A 14 4.50 -13.07 27.27
CA ALA A 14 5.16 -12.54 28.47
C ALA A 14 5.55 -11.05 28.32
N ILE A 15 6.01 -10.64 27.12
CA ILE A 15 6.32 -9.22 26.84
C ILE A 15 5.06 -8.36 26.90
N LEU A 16 3.91 -8.85 26.39
CA LEU A 16 2.64 -8.12 26.46
C LEU A 16 2.19 -7.94 27.91
N LYS A 17 2.25 -8.98 28.73
CA LYS A 17 1.94 -8.92 30.18
C LYS A 17 2.86 -7.94 30.92
N ASN A 18 4.15 -7.93 30.60
CA ASN A 18 5.11 -6.97 31.15
C ASN A 18 4.86 -5.51 30.76
N LYS A 19 4.10 -5.28 29.69
CA LYS A 19 3.63 -3.95 29.26
C LYS A 19 2.29 -3.54 29.86
N ASN A 20 1.82 -4.26 30.89
CA ASN A 20 0.52 -4.07 31.53
C ASN A 20 -0.69 -4.32 30.61
N ILE A 21 -0.53 -5.18 29.59
CA ILE A 21 -1.66 -5.65 28.79
C ILE A 21 -2.25 -6.87 29.51
N ALA A 22 -3.49 -6.74 29.97
CA ALA A 22 -4.22 -7.87 30.50
C ALA A 22 -4.61 -8.81 29.36
N ILE A 23 -4.40 -10.11 29.54
CA ILE A 23 -4.77 -11.16 28.57
C ILE A 23 -5.73 -12.10 29.29
N ILE A 24 -6.95 -12.22 28.77
CA ILE A 24 -8.00 -13.05 29.36
C ILE A 24 -7.75 -14.53 29.00
N ASP A 25 -7.38 -14.78 27.73
CA ASP A 25 -7.11 -16.11 27.20
C ASP A 25 -5.78 -16.16 26.45
N ASP A 26 -4.77 -16.74 27.09
CA ASP A 26 -3.43 -16.90 26.52
C ASP A 26 -3.42 -17.80 25.26
N VAL A 27 -4.33 -18.77 25.16
CA VAL A 27 -4.40 -19.69 24.02
C VAL A 27 -4.93 -18.96 22.81
N SER A 28 -5.99 -18.19 22.97
CA SER A 28 -6.57 -17.35 21.92
C SER A 28 -5.57 -16.29 21.46
N ALA A 29 -4.93 -15.59 22.40
CA ALA A 29 -3.90 -14.60 22.10
C ALA A 29 -2.71 -15.19 21.32
N LYS A 30 -2.26 -16.38 21.69
CA LYS A 30 -1.20 -17.11 20.98
C LYS A 30 -1.63 -17.50 19.56
N THR A 31 -2.88 -17.91 19.37
CA THR A 31 -3.44 -18.24 18.06
C THR A 31 -3.49 -17.01 17.16
N PHE A 32 -3.93 -15.88 17.68
CA PHE A 32 -3.90 -14.61 16.98
C PHE A 32 -2.48 -14.20 16.57
N LEU A 33 -1.49 -14.30 17.48
CA LEU A 33 -0.09 -13.97 17.19
C LEU A 33 0.57 -14.90 16.17
N LYS A 34 0.03 -16.10 15.91
CA LYS A 34 0.47 -16.96 14.80
C LYS A 34 0.03 -16.44 13.44
N GLN A 35 -1.10 -15.72 13.38
CA GLN A 35 -1.67 -15.18 12.15
C GLN A 35 -1.18 -13.75 11.88
N VAL A 36 -0.93 -12.99 12.97
CA VAL A 36 -0.55 -11.57 12.90
C VAL A 36 0.86 -11.38 13.44
N ASN A 37 1.73 -10.75 12.63
CA ASN A 37 3.09 -10.45 13.10
C ASN A 37 3.06 -9.52 14.31
N TYR A 38 3.76 -9.92 15.39
CA TYR A 38 3.87 -9.15 16.64
C TYR A 38 4.31 -7.69 16.40
N TYR A 39 5.26 -7.46 15.49
CA TYR A 39 5.74 -6.12 15.19
C TYR A 39 4.62 -5.24 14.63
N ARG A 40 3.85 -5.77 13.67
CA ARG A 40 2.69 -5.06 13.10
C ARG A 40 1.63 -4.79 14.18
N PHE A 41 1.29 -5.80 14.98
CA PHE A 41 0.32 -5.67 16.07
C PHE A 41 0.76 -4.63 17.11
N SER A 42 2.06 -4.56 17.41
CA SER A 42 2.59 -3.61 18.38
C SER A 42 2.43 -2.15 17.99
N GLY A 43 2.21 -1.83 16.72
CA GLY A 43 1.89 -0.48 16.24
C GLY A 43 0.58 0.06 16.83
N TYR A 44 -0.37 -0.83 17.11
CA TYR A 44 -1.67 -0.45 17.71
C TYR A 44 -1.57 -0.13 19.21
N PHE A 45 -0.41 -0.32 19.82
CA PHE A 45 -0.17 0.04 21.23
C PHE A 45 0.22 1.51 21.39
N LEU A 46 0.72 2.14 20.31
CA LEU A 46 1.26 3.51 20.37
C LEU A 46 0.29 4.54 20.96
N PRO A 47 -1.00 4.58 20.57
CA PRO A 47 -1.95 5.53 21.13
C PRO A 47 -2.21 5.36 22.62
N PHE A 48 -1.87 4.21 23.18
CA PHE A 48 -2.11 3.84 24.59
C PHE A 48 -0.84 3.91 25.45
N GLN A 49 0.29 4.34 24.90
CA GLN A 49 1.54 4.45 25.65
C GLN A 49 1.57 5.68 26.55
N ILE A 50 2.05 5.49 27.78
CA ILE A 50 2.30 6.58 28.72
C ILE A 50 3.66 7.19 28.38
N ASN A 51 3.68 8.47 27.99
CA ASN A 51 4.91 9.26 27.76
C ASN A 51 5.96 8.60 26.84
N GLY A 52 5.55 7.75 25.91
CA GLY A 52 6.47 7.12 24.95
C GLY A 52 7.40 6.05 25.56
N HIS A 53 7.23 5.67 26.84
CA HIS A 53 8.14 4.78 27.58
C HIS A 53 7.73 3.29 27.58
N GLY A 54 6.91 2.84 26.67
CA GLY A 54 6.60 1.42 26.47
C GLY A 54 5.60 0.82 27.46
N SER A 55 5.28 1.47 28.57
CA SER A 55 4.18 1.10 29.47
C SER A 55 2.87 1.66 28.94
N LEU A 56 1.79 0.88 29.03
CA LEU A 56 0.46 1.29 28.57
C LEU A 56 -0.38 1.85 29.72
N PHE A 57 -1.40 2.63 29.37
CA PHE A 57 -2.43 3.05 30.31
C PHE A 57 -3.06 1.84 31.01
N PRO A 58 -3.50 1.98 32.28
CA PRO A 58 -4.17 0.90 33.00
C PRO A 58 -5.44 0.46 32.26
N ASN A 59 -5.85 -0.79 32.44
CA ASN A 59 -7.05 -1.40 31.86
C ASN A 59 -7.04 -1.60 30.33
N ILE A 60 -5.86 -1.67 29.72
CA ILE A 60 -5.75 -2.13 28.34
C ILE A 60 -5.72 -3.66 28.32
N THR A 61 -6.63 -4.26 27.56
CA THR A 61 -6.67 -5.71 27.35
C THR A 61 -6.20 -6.09 25.94
N PHE A 62 -5.70 -7.31 25.80
CA PHE A 62 -5.31 -7.87 24.51
C PHE A 62 -6.51 -7.90 23.56
N GLU A 63 -7.66 -8.31 24.05
CA GLU A 63 -8.90 -8.45 23.29
C GLU A 63 -9.37 -7.09 22.73
N ARG A 64 -9.17 -6.02 23.50
CA ARG A 64 -9.47 -4.65 23.01
C ARG A 64 -8.53 -4.24 21.88
N LEU A 65 -7.24 -4.53 21.99
CA LEU A 65 -6.25 -4.25 20.96
C LEU A 65 -6.49 -5.10 19.71
N GLN A 66 -6.87 -6.37 19.91
CA GLN A 66 -7.28 -7.26 18.82
C GLN A 66 -8.50 -6.70 18.07
N ALA A 67 -9.55 -6.29 18.79
CA ALA A 67 -10.75 -5.71 18.18
C ALA A 67 -10.43 -4.44 17.36
N ILE A 68 -9.51 -3.59 17.83
CA ILE A 68 -9.04 -2.41 17.09
C ILE A 68 -8.30 -2.84 15.81
N TYR A 69 -7.44 -3.86 15.90
CA TYR A 69 -6.72 -4.40 14.74
C TYR A 69 -7.70 -4.95 13.69
N GLU A 70 -8.67 -5.75 14.12
CA GLU A 70 -9.69 -6.35 13.24
C GLU A 70 -10.59 -5.28 12.60
N PHE A 71 -10.99 -4.27 13.37
CA PHE A 71 -11.74 -3.13 12.85
C PHE A 71 -10.95 -2.38 11.77
N ASP A 72 -9.69 -2.08 12.03
CA ASP A 72 -8.83 -1.39 11.07
C ASP A 72 -8.61 -2.23 9.80
N GLU A 73 -8.47 -3.55 9.92
CA GLU A 73 -8.39 -4.46 8.77
C GLU A 73 -9.67 -4.44 7.93
N GLN A 74 -10.84 -4.51 8.57
CA GLN A 74 -12.13 -4.44 7.87
C GLN A 74 -12.34 -3.08 7.19
N LEU A 75 -12.00 -1.98 7.88
CA LEU A 75 -12.09 -0.63 7.34
C LEU A 75 -11.19 -0.45 6.11
N ARG A 76 -9.94 -0.95 6.18
CA ARG A 76 -9.03 -0.90 5.05
C ARG A 76 -9.54 -1.68 3.84
N ASN A 77 -10.08 -2.87 4.06
CA ASN A 77 -10.64 -3.69 2.99
C ASN A 77 -11.83 -3.00 2.33
N LEU A 78 -12.70 -2.37 3.12
CA LEU A 78 -13.83 -1.59 2.61
C LEU A 78 -13.35 -0.39 1.78
N ILE A 79 -12.42 0.39 2.31
CA ILE A 79 -11.86 1.56 1.62
C ILE A 79 -11.11 1.15 0.35
N ALA A 80 -10.34 0.07 0.40
CA ALA A 80 -9.59 -0.41 -0.76
C ALA A 80 -10.50 -0.72 -1.95
N GLY A 81 -11.65 -1.36 -1.72
CA GLY A 81 -12.61 -1.64 -2.78
C GLY A 81 -13.17 -0.36 -3.43
N VAL A 82 -13.55 0.62 -2.62
CA VAL A 82 -14.06 1.90 -3.12
C VAL A 82 -12.98 2.69 -3.88
N VAL A 83 -11.76 2.70 -3.34
CA VAL A 83 -10.63 3.41 -3.98
C VAL A 83 -10.29 2.77 -5.34
N ASP A 84 -10.33 1.45 -5.44
CA ASP A 84 -10.07 0.74 -6.70
C ASP A 84 -11.09 1.13 -7.79
N GLU A 85 -12.39 1.16 -7.46
CA GLU A 85 -13.43 1.60 -8.38
C GLU A 85 -13.23 3.06 -8.84
N ILE A 86 -12.92 3.96 -7.91
CA ILE A 86 -12.64 5.36 -8.20
C ILE A 86 -11.41 5.48 -9.10
N GLU A 87 -10.36 4.74 -8.82
CA GLU A 87 -9.12 4.75 -9.58
C GLU A 87 -9.34 4.29 -11.03
N VAL A 88 -10.08 3.20 -11.24
CA VAL A 88 -10.44 2.70 -12.57
C VAL A 88 -11.25 3.75 -13.33
N TYR A 89 -12.26 4.36 -12.68
CA TYR A 89 -13.07 5.42 -13.28
C TYR A 89 -12.22 6.63 -13.71
N PHE A 90 -11.38 7.15 -12.82
CA PHE A 90 -10.52 8.31 -13.13
C PHE A 90 -9.55 8.02 -14.27
N ARG A 91 -8.93 6.86 -14.32
CA ARG A 91 -8.04 6.48 -15.42
C ARG A 91 -8.79 6.44 -16.75
N SER A 92 -9.97 5.87 -16.75
CA SER A 92 -10.81 5.80 -17.95
C SER A 92 -11.16 7.21 -18.46
N GLN A 93 -11.61 8.11 -17.57
CA GLN A 93 -11.94 9.48 -17.90
C GLN A 93 -10.71 10.27 -18.36
N LEU A 94 -9.59 10.13 -17.65
CA LEU A 94 -8.33 10.79 -18.01
C LEU A 94 -7.85 10.33 -19.39
N ALA A 95 -7.86 9.03 -19.66
CA ALA A 95 -7.48 8.48 -20.95
C ALA A 95 -8.34 9.06 -22.08
N TYR A 96 -9.65 9.06 -21.88
CA TYR A 96 -10.60 9.53 -22.86
C TYR A 96 -10.41 11.03 -23.18
N TYR A 97 -10.49 11.88 -22.15
CA TYR A 97 -10.42 13.32 -22.36
C TYR A 97 -9.05 13.79 -22.83
N HIS A 98 -7.97 13.20 -22.29
CA HIS A 98 -6.62 13.55 -22.71
C HIS A 98 -6.37 13.18 -24.17
N ALA A 99 -6.74 11.96 -24.58
CA ALA A 99 -6.54 11.51 -25.96
C ALA A 99 -7.35 12.33 -26.97
N HIS A 100 -8.59 12.72 -26.62
CA HIS A 100 -9.42 13.55 -27.50
C HIS A 100 -8.91 14.98 -27.62
N LYS A 101 -8.24 15.49 -26.60
CA LYS A 101 -7.74 16.87 -26.59
C LYS A 101 -6.33 17.01 -27.16
N TYR A 102 -5.45 16.05 -26.90
CA TYR A 102 -4.03 16.15 -27.17
C TYR A 102 -3.48 15.04 -28.07
N GLY A 103 -4.33 14.11 -28.50
CA GLY A 103 -3.93 12.91 -29.23
C GLY A 103 -3.50 11.76 -28.31
N GLU A 104 -3.37 10.59 -28.90
CA GLU A 104 -3.08 9.34 -28.20
C GLU A 104 -1.76 9.35 -27.41
N GLU A 105 -0.76 10.06 -27.88
CA GLU A 105 0.56 10.22 -27.23
C GLU A 105 0.83 11.66 -26.75
N GLY A 106 -0.21 12.51 -26.67
CA GLY A 106 -0.09 13.89 -26.22
C GLY A 106 0.55 14.08 -24.84
N TYR A 107 0.60 13.03 -24.04
CA TYR A 107 1.31 13.02 -22.75
C TYR A 107 2.83 13.13 -22.89
N MET A 108 3.40 12.85 -24.06
CA MET A 108 4.83 13.01 -24.36
C MET A 108 5.21 14.44 -24.72
N ASP A 109 4.25 15.31 -25.00
CA ASP A 109 4.52 16.70 -25.36
C ASP A 109 4.49 17.61 -24.12
N ALA A 110 5.63 18.21 -23.81
CA ALA A 110 5.78 19.14 -22.68
C ALA A 110 4.84 20.37 -22.77
N CYS A 111 4.45 20.78 -23.98
CA CYS A 111 3.58 21.93 -24.19
C CYS A 111 2.15 21.71 -23.66
N ASN A 112 1.75 20.47 -23.43
CA ASN A 112 0.44 20.12 -22.87
C ASN A 112 0.35 20.26 -21.36
N TYR A 113 1.44 20.67 -20.70
CA TYR A 113 1.53 20.79 -19.24
C TYR A 113 1.84 22.23 -18.84
N ASN A 114 1.58 22.55 -17.60
CA ASN A 114 1.96 23.85 -17.03
C ASN A 114 3.45 23.89 -16.66
N ASN A 115 3.96 25.10 -16.40
CA ASN A 115 5.36 25.36 -16.08
C ASN A 115 5.86 24.77 -14.74
N LYS A 116 4.98 24.22 -13.92
CA LYS A 116 5.34 23.52 -12.67
C LYS A 116 5.58 22.04 -12.87
N HIS A 117 5.27 21.51 -14.07
CA HIS A 117 5.42 20.09 -14.38
C HIS A 117 6.87 19.77 -14.77
N ASP A 118 7.50 18.85 -14.05
CA ASP A 118 8.80 18.29 -14.45
C ASP A 118 8.60 17.19 -15.50
N HIS A 119 8.57 17.61 -16.77
CA HIS A 119 8.35 16.71 -17.90
C HIS A 119 9.49 15.70 -18.09
N ILE A 120 10.72 16.06 -17.72
CA ILE A 120 11.88 15.17 -17.83
C ILE A 120 11.75 14.02 -16.82
N ALA A 121 11.43 14.34 -15.56
CA ALA A 121 11.20 13.32 -14.55
C ALA A 121 9.99 12.42 -14.90
N PHE A 122 8.92 13.02 -15.43
CA PHE A 122 7.72 12.31 -15.86
C PHE A 122 8.00 11.31 -16.98
N THR A 123 8.64 11.72 -18.05
CA THR A 123 8.97 10.85 -19.20
C THR A 123 9.97 9.75 -18.79
N LYS A 124 10.93 10.07 -17.91
CA LYS A 124 11.84 9.08 -17.34
C LYS A 124 11.07 8.00 -16.57
N ARG A 125 10.05 8.38 -15.79
CA ARG A 125 9.20 7.45 -15.03
C ARG A 125 8.41 6.54 -15.96
N ILE A 126 7.80 7.08 -17.01
CA ILE A 126 7.09 6.30 -18.03
C ILE A 126 8.02 5.27 -18.68
N ASN A 127 9.20 5.70 -19.10
CA ASN A 127 10.17 4.80 -19.70
C ASN A 127 10.63 3.68 -18.75
N SER A 128 10.77 3.98 -17.46
CA SER A 128 11.07 2.97 -16.44
C SER A 128 9.91 1.97 -16.31
N CYS A 129 8.68 2.46 -16.25
CA CYS A 129 7.48 1.63 -16.17
C CYS A 129 7.36 0.67 -17.37
N ILE A 130 7.61 1.16 -18.60
CA ILE A 130 7.61 0.32 -19.80
C ILE A 130 8.69 -0.77 -19.71
N LYS A 131 9.91 -0.43 -19.24
CA LYS A 131 11.00 -1.39 -19.07
C LYS A 131 10.71 -2.44 -18.02
N GLU A 132 10.16 -2.05 -16.88
CA GLU A 132 9.76 -2.95 -15.80
C GLU A 132 8.71 -3.95 -16.26
N ASN A 133 7.81 -3.52 -17.14
CA ASN A 133 6.72 -4.32 -17.72
C ASN A 133 7.08 -4.95 -19.08
N ALA A 134 8.34 -4.93 -19.52
CA ALA A 134 8.74 -5.35 -20.86
C ALA A 134 8.35 -6.79 -21.24
N ARG A 135 8.14 -7.66 -20.25
CA ARG A 135 7.72 -9.06 -20.44
C ARG A 135 6.20 -9.25 -20.52
N THR A 136 5.42 -8.22 -20.25
CA THR A 136 3.95 -8.33 -20.33
C THR A 136 3.48 -8.40 -21.78
N THR A 137 2.40 -9.12 -22.01
CA THR A 137 1.79 -9.27 -23.35
C THR A 137 1.45 -7.93 -23.97
N VAL A 138 1.00 -6.97 -23.15
CA VAL A 138 0.61 -5.62 -23.61
C VAL A 138 1.81 -4.87 -24.14
N VAL A 139 2.93 -4.82 -23.41
CA VAL A 139 4.15 -4.14 -23.85
C VAL A 139 4.72 -4.81 -25.10
N GLN A 140 4.82 -6.14 -25.11
CA GLN A 140 5.31 -6.87 -26.28
C GLN A 140 4.45 -6.65 -27.53
N HIS A 141 3.14 -6.57 -27.37
CA HIS A 141 2.21 -6.27 -28.47
C HIS A 141 2.49 -4.87 -29.05
N HIS A 142 2.63 -3.85 -28.18
CA HIS A 142 2.89 -2.48 -28.65
C HIS A 142 4.29 -2.35 -29.26
N MET A 143 5.29 -3.02 -28.74
CA MET A 143 6.63 -3.04 -29.35
C MET A 143 6.62 -3.66 -30.76
N LYS A 144 5.90 -4.78 -30.94
CA LYS A 144 5.89 -5.50 -32.23
C LYS A 144 4.96 -4.85 -33.26
N LYS A 145 3.75 -4.45 -32.87
CA LYS A 145 2.71 -4.01 -33.78
C LYS A 145 2.70 -2.50 -34.02
N TYR A 146 3.07 -1.73 -33.00
CA TYR A 146 2.99 -0.27 -33.01
C TYR A 146 4.38 0.39 -32.88
N ASN A 147 5.44 -0.35 -33.15
CA ASN A 147 6.83 0.15 -33.15
C ASN A 147 7.23 0.87 -31.86
N GLY A 148 6.71 0.42 -30.72
CA GLY A 148 6.99 1.02 -29.42
C GLY A 148 6.21 2.30 -29.10
N HIS A 149 5.15 2.59 -29.86
CA HIS A 149 4.19 3.65 -29.54
C HIS A 149 3.15 3.16 -28.52
N PHE A 150 2.98 3.94 -27.47
CA PHE A 150 2.10 3.59 -26.34
C PHE A 150 1.05 4.67 -26.13
N PRO A 151 -0.20 4.45 -26.53
CA PRO A 151 -1.28 5.40 -26.23
C PRO A 151 -1.47 5.59 -24.72
N ILE A 152 -1.99 6.76 -24.32
CA ILE A 152 -2.16 7.13 -22.92
C ILE A 152 -2.94 6.09 -22.09
N TRP A 153 -3.96 5.45 -22.66
CA TRP A 153 -4.74 4.42 -21.95
C TRP A 153 -3.92 3.17 -21.64
N VAL A 154 -2.91 2.87 -22.45
CA VAL A 154 -1.97 1.77 -22.18
C VAL A 154 -1.00 2.16 -21.08
N ILE A 155 -0.44 3.36 -21.12
CA ILE A 155 0.46 3.86 -20.07
C ILE A 155 -0.23 3.91 -18.72
N LEU A 156 -1.46 4.41 -18.63
CA LEU A 156 -2.24 4.44 -17.39
C LEU A 156 -2.54 3.03 -16.85
N SER A 157 -2.71 2.05 -17.74
CA SER A 157 -2.86 0.65 -17.33
C SER A 157 -1.54 0.06 -16.80
N LEU A 158 -0.40 0.36 -17.43
CA LEU A 158 0.91 -0.12 -16.98
C LEU A 158 1.32 0.45 -15.62
N ILE A 159 1.01 1.72 -15.35
CA ILE A 159 1.26 2.36 -14.06
C ILE A 159 0.53 1.61 -12.94
N HIS A 160 -0.71 1.18 -13.18
CA HIS A 160 -1.46 0.39 -12.20
C HIS A 160 -0.82 -0.97 -11.91
N ILE A 161 -0.29 -1.64 -12.92
CA ILE A 161 0.40 -2.92 -12.75
C ILE A 161 1.69 -2.75 -11.94
N SER A 162 2.42 -1.66 -12.18
CA SER A 162 3.70 -1.37 -11.51
C SER A 162 3.54 -0.84 -10.10
N GLU A 163 2.49 -0.07 -9.86
CA GLU A 163 2.13 0.53 -8.58
C GLU A 163 0.68 0.13 -8.26
N PRO A 164 0.41 -1.17 -7.99
CA PRO A 164 -0.91 -1.51 -7.50
C PRO A 164 -1.17 -0.64 -6.28
N THR A 165 -2.38 -0.06 -6.19
CA THR A 165 -2.83 0.70 -5.02
C THR A 165 -2.79 -0.25 -3.81
N ARG A 166 -1.59 -0.59 -3.41
CA ARG A 166 -1.35 -1.21 -2.15
C ARG A 166 -1.53 -0.09 -1.15
N LEU A 167 -2.65 -0.10 -0.47
CA LEU A 167 -2.69 0.30 0.92
C LEU A 167 -1.66 -0.57 1.66
N GLN A 168 -0.41 -0.43 1.30
CA GLN A 168 0.74 -0.90 2.08
C GLN A 168 0.84 0.09 3.23
N LEU A 169 0.11 -0.16 4.12
CA LEU A 169 0.25 -0.41 5.52
C LEU A 169 1.63 -0.11 6.06
N ILE A 170 1.62 0.97 6.73
CA ILE A 170 2.54 1.32 7.82
C ILE A 170 2.75 0.13 8.75
#